data_09205f289fb95eac2c8408e9651c3b79
#
_entry.id   09205f289fb95eac2c8408e9651c3b79
#
_cell.length_a   1.000
_cell.length_b   1.000
_cell.length_c   1.000
_cell.angle_alpha   90.00
_cell.angle_beta   90.00
_cell.angle_gamma   90.00
#
_symmetry.space_group_name_H-M   'P 1'
#
loop_
_entity.id
_entity.type
_entity.pdbx_description
1 polymer ?
#
loop_
_entity_poly.entity_id
_entity_poly.type
_entity_poly.pdbx_seq_one_letter_code
_entity_poly.pdbx_strand_id
1 'polypeptide(L)'
;MVVTVRSLGLNGISGYEVSVECFLSGGLPAFDVVGLPDAAVRESRERVRAAIKACGAKFPVSRITVNLAPAGQRKEGTVYDLPILLGILTAAEELKPLPADAAFLGELSLTGALRPVTGVLPMALCAARMGIRQLFVPAQNAPEATLAQGITVYPVDNIAQLVAHLTGDAPIRPQTPWTPSPVSQALPDFADVMGQENVKRALEVAAAGGHNVLLIGSPGSGKSMLARRLPSILPDMTRQESLQTTEVYSVAGMTDPSHPLVTQRPFRSPHHTASPVSLSGGGTVPRPGEISLAHNGILFLDELPEFDKTALETLRQPLEDGVVTITRVSGSLTLPSRFMLVCAMNPCRCGWYGHPSGRCTCSESQVESYMRRISGPLLDRIDMHIEVPSVEYEAMRRREKPETSAQVRQRVNAARDIQKRRFAGTAVSCNAYMTPAMIGEYCLLDQAGERLMKGAFDRLGLTGRSHDRILRMARTIADLDASPDIQAAHLAEAIQYRSSTLLK
;
A
#
# COMPACT_ATOMS: atom_id res chain seq x y z
N MET A 1 -6.70 -27.30 35.68
CA MET A 1 -6.38 -27.73 34.28
C MET A 1 -5.96 -26.49 33.51
N VAL A 2 -4.94 -26.58 32.65
CA VAL A 2 -4.61 -25.47 31.72
C VAL A 2 -5.31 -25.75 30.41
N VAL A 3 -6.04 -24.76 29.90
CA VAL A 3 -6.71 -24.81 28.61
C VAL A 3 -5.99 -23.84 27.66
N THR A 4 -5.70 -24.30 26.46
CA THR A 4 -5.05 -23.49 25.39
C THR A 4 -6.01 -23.25 24.27
N VAL A 5 -6.19 -21.97 23.90
CA VAL A 5 -6.98 -21.53 22.75
C VAL A 5 -6.06 -20.84 21.73
N ARG A 6 -6.15 -21.25 20.47
CA ARG A 6 -5.35 -20.63 19.40
C ARG A 6 -5.96 -19.31 18.96
N SER A 7 -5.12 -18.33 18.81
CA SER A 7 -5.45 -17.00 18.28
C SER A 7 -4.31 -16.48 17.42
N LEU A 8 -4.46 -15.28 16.91
CA LEU A 8 -3.45 -14.64 16.07
C LEU A 8 -3.29 -13.18 16.49
N GLY A 9 -2.10 -12.67 16.31
CA GLY A 9 -1.74 -11.27 16.53
C GLY A 9 -1.05 -10.68 15.31
N LEU A 10 -0.78 -9.39 15.37
CA LEU A 10 -0.08 -8.64 14.33
C LEU A 10 1.27 -8.14 14.83
N ASN A 11 2.27 -8.31 14.00
CA ASN A 11 3.54 -7.60 14.10
C ASN A 11 3.75 -6.86 12.75
N GLY A 12 3.42 -5.58 12.73
CA GLY A 12 3.34 -4.83 11.49
C GLY A 12 2.20 -5.30 10.59
N ILE A 13 2.56 -5.73 9.38
CA ILE A 13 1.62 -6.36 8.45
C ILE A 13 1.68 -7.89 8.49
N SER A 14 2.47 -8.47 9.37
CA SER A 14 2.62 -9.92 9.45
C SER A 14 1.82 -10.49 10.61
N GLY A 15 0.97 -11.47 10.33
CA GLY A 15 0.31 -12.24 11.36
C GLY A 15 1.28 -13.21 12.07
N TYR A 16 1.07 -13.45 13.33
CA TYR A 16 1.76 -14.50 14.10
C TYR A 16 0.79 -15.21 15.03
N GLU A 17 1.13 -16.45 15.43
CA GLU A 17 0.30 -17.23 16.35
C GLU A 17 0.39 -16.71 17.78
N VAL A 18 -0.75 -16.69 18.44
CA VAL A 18 -0.88 -16.43 19.88
C VAL A 18 -1.61 -17.60 20.54
N SER A 19 -0.95 -18.25 21.46
CA SER A 19 -1.58 -19.25 22.32
C SER A 19 -2.12 -18.56 23.57
N VAL A 20 -3.43 -18.61 23.75
CA VAL A 20 -4.13 -18.08 24.95
C VAL A 20 -4.31 -19.20 25.94
N GLU A 21 -3.49 -19.23 26.98
CA GLU A 21 -3.48 -20.26 28.01
C GLU A 21 -4.27 -19.77 29.24
N CYS A 22 -5.35 -20.44 29.55
CA CYS A 22 -6.21 -20.11 30.70
C CYS A 22 -6.06 -21.14 31.82
N PHE A 23 -5.82 -20.66 33.03
CA PHE A 23 -5.69 -21.46 34.22
C PHE A 23 -6.59 -20.94 35.35
N LEU A 24 -7.42 -21.84 35.90
CA LEU A 24 -8.24 -21.57 37.08
C LEU A 24 -7.64 -22.24 38.30
N SER A 25 -7.43 -21.49 39.39
CA SER A 25 -6.92 -21.98 40.65
C SER A 25 -7.80 -21.52 41.82
N GLY A 26 -7.77 -22.29 42.91
CA GLY A 26 -8.40 -21.88 44.16
C GLY A 26 -7.73 -20.65 44.78
N GLY A 27 -8.46 -19.91 45.61
CA GLY A 27 -7.98 -18.73 46.32
C GLY A 27 -8.90 -17.53 46.17
N LEU A 28 -8.41 -16.34 46.57
CA LEU A 28 -9.16 -15.09 46.38
C LEU A 28 -9.39 -14.82 44.92
N PRO A 29 -10.64 -14.46 44.55
CA PRO A 29 -10.96 -14.16 43.15
C PRO A 29 -10.07 -13.03 42.59
N ALA A 30 -9.36 -13.34 41.51
CA ALA A 30 -8.50 -12.41 40.78
C ALA A 30 -8.57 -12.72 39.28
N PHE A 31 -8.26 -11.75 38.44
CA PHE A 31 -8.15 -11.95 36.99
C PHE A 31 -6.88 -11.26 36.46
N ASP A 32 -5.86 -12.06 36.23
CA ASP A 32 -4.55 -11.61 35.80
C ASP A 32 -4.31 -12.00 34.35
N VAL A 33 -3.82 -11.03 33.52
CA VAL A 33 -3.40 -11.27 32.15
C VAL A 33 -1.91 -11.00 32.06
N VAL A 34 -1.12 -11.98 31.59
CA VAL A 34 0.33 -11.94 31.45
C VAL A 34 0.75 -12.21 30.00
N GLY A 35 2.01 -12.02 29.65
CA GLY A 35 2.52 -12.19 28.26
C GLY A 35 2.64 -10.87 27.49
N LEU A 36 3.06 -9.79 28.16
CA LEU A 36 3.24 -8.44 27.61
C LEU A 36 1.96 -7.83 27.00
N PRO A 37 0.82 -7.86 27.72
CA PRO A 37 -0.41 -7.22 27.25
C PRO A 37 -0.29 -5.70 27.26
N ASP A 38 -0.84 -5.02 26.23
CA ASP A 38 -1.05 -3.57 26.25
C ASP A 38 -2.22 -3.17 27.18
N ALA A 39 -2.57 -1.89 27.20
CA ALA A 39 -3.69 -1.40 28.00
C ALA A 39 -5.03 -1.98 27.54
N ALA A 40 -5.27 -2.07 26.22
CA ALA A 40 -6.50 -2.58 25.64
C ALA A 40 -6.73 -4.07 25.97
N VAL A 41 -5.64 -4.87 25.93
CA VAL A 41 -5.67 -6.28 26.36
C VAL A 41 -5.93 -6.41 27.87
N ARG A 42 -5.38 -5.52 28.71
CA ARG A 42 -5.66 -5.55 30.17
C ARG A 42 -7.11 -5.20 30.48
N GLU A 43 -7.71 -4.28 29.73
CA GLU A 43 -9.11 -3.91 29.85
C GLU A 43 -10.08 -5.02 29.39
N SER A 44 -9.60 -6.04 28.66
CA SER A 44 -10.41 -7.18 28.22
C SER A 44 -11.13 -7.87 29.41
N ARG A 45 -10.56 -7.81 30.63
CA ARG A 45 -11.15 -8.39 31.81
C ARG A 45 -12.60 -7.97 32.01
N GLU A 46 -12.89 -6.69 31.91
CA GLU A 46 -14.23 -6.17 32.14
C GLU A 46 -15.18 -6.54 31.00
N ARG A 47 -14.69 -6.51 29.74
CA ARG A 47 -15.48 -6.91 28.57
C ARG A 47 -15.81 -8.39 28.61
N VAL A 48 -14.81 -9.25 28.87
CA VAL A 48 -14.97 -10.71 28.98
C VAL A 48 -15.92 -11.06 30.12
N ARG A 49 -15.76 -10.45 31.32
CA ARG A 49 -16.63 -10.67 32.47
C ARG A 49 -18.09 -10.32 32.18
N ALA A 50 -18.32 -9.18 31.52
CA ALA A 50 -19.67 -8.75 31.14
C ALA A 50 -20.27 -9.69 30.09
N ALA A 51 -19.50 -10.05 29.05
CA ALA A 51 -19.95 -10.92 27.98
C ALA A 51 -20.30 -12.35 28.45
N ILE A 52 -19.52 -12.94 29.38
CA ILE A 52 -19.83 -14.24 30.01
C ILE A 52 -21.20 -14.18 30.71
N LYS A 53 -21.46 -13.12 31.47
CA LYS A 53 -22.76 -12.94 32.14
C LYS A 53 -23.90 -12.73 31.15
N ALA A 54 -23.66 -11.96 30.09
CA ALA A 54 -24.67 -11.67 29.06
C ALA A 54 -25.08 -12.91 28.26
N CYS A 55 -24.22 -13.92 28.09
CA CYS A 55 -24.55 -15.17 27.43
C CYS A 55 -25.19 -16.22 28.40
N GLY A 56 -25.46 -15.84 29.65
CA GLY A 56 -26.10 -16.71 30.64
C GLY A 56 -25.17 -17.70 31.36
N ALA A 57 -23.87 -17.66 31.04
CA ALA A 57 -22.88 -18.50 31.74
C ALA A 57 -22.46 -17.89 33.08
N LYS A 58 -21.99 -18.76 34.00
CA LYS A 58 -21.48 -18.31 35.30
C LYS A 58 -20.01 -17.90 35.19
N PHE A 59 -19.72 -16.67 35.62
CA PHE A 59 -18.32 -16.25 35.75
C PHE A 59 -17.66 -16.97 36.92
N PRO A 60 -16.49 -17.65 36.73
CA PRO A 60 -15.86 -18.42 37.79
C PRO A 60 -15.46 -17.57 39.00
N VAL A 61 -15.83 -18.01 40.21
CA VAL A 61 -15.39 -17.39 41.48
C VAL A 61 -14.08 -18.07 41.90
N SER A 62 -13.01 -17.81 41.18
CA SER A 62 -11.68 -18.41 41.36
C SER A 62 -10.60 -17.39 40.90
N ARG A 63 -9.33 -17.72 41.14
CA ARG A 63 -8.23 -16.97 40.56
C ARG A 63 -8.02 -17.40 39.12
N ILE A 64 -8.23 -16.47 38.19
CA ILE A 64 -8.08 -16.66 36.74
C ILE A 64 -6.74 -16.10 36.34
N THR A 65 -5.89 -16.91 35.71
CA THR A 65 -4.64 -16.45 35.10
C THR A 65 -4.70 -16.77 33.61
N VAL A 66 -4.53 -15.74 32.77
CA VAL A 66 -4.46 -15.86 31.32
C VAL A 66 -3.05 -15.48 30.87
N ASN A 67 -2.37 -16.42 30.21
CA ASN A 67 -1.06 -16.17 29.59
C ASN A 67 -1.20 -16.08 28.07
N LEU A 68 -0.66 -15.01 27.47
CA LEU A 68 -0.63 -14.81 26.03
C LEU A 68 0.77 -15.14 25.50
N ALA A 69 0.99 -16.36 25.03
CA ALA A 69 2.27 -16.79 24.49
C ALA A 69 2.39 -16.47 22.98
N PRO A 70 3.61 -16.19 22.46
CA PRO A 70 4.92 -16.15 23.13
C PRO A 70 5.14 -14.85 23.92
N ALA A 71 5.81 -14.93 25.07
CA ALA A 71 6.08 -13.79 25.94
C ALA A 71 7.04 -12.74 25.33
N GLY A 72 7.81 -13.11 24.30
CA GLY A 72 8.76 -12.21 23.63
C GLY A 72 8.13 -11.17 22.69
N GLN A 73 6.83 -11.29 22.39
CA GLN A 73 6.09 -10.37 21.53
C GLN A 73 5.00 -9.66 22.32
N ARG A 74 4.90 -8.35 22.13
CA ARG A 74 3.84 -7.53 22.73
C ARG A 74 2.51 -7.83 22.05
N LYS A 75 1.46 -8.00 22.86
CA LYS A 75 0.08 -8.21 22.39
C LYS A 75 -0.66 -6.89 22.47
N GLU A 76 -1.17 -6.45 21.34
CA GLU A 76 -1.84 -5.16 21.18
C GLU A 76 -3.27 -5.34 20.67
N GLY A 77 -4.16 -4.46 21.12
CA GLY A 77 -5.53 -4.39 20.67
C GLY A 77 -6.49 -5.36 21.34
N THR A 78 -7.72 -5.38 20.84
CA THR A 78 -8.87 -6.06 21.47
C THR A 78 -9.17 -7.43 20.87
N VAL A 79 -8.36 -7.88 19.92
CA VAL A 79 -8.56 -9.13 19.15
C VAL A 79 -8.60 -10.39 20.02
N TYR A 80 -8.01 -10.34 21.23
CA TYR A 80 -7.89 -11.46 22.14
C TYR A 80 -9.08 -11.65 23.07
N ASP A 81 -10.06 -10.74 23.08
CA ASP A 81 -11.22 -10.84 23.98
C ASP A 81 -11.97 -12.17 23.81
N LEU A 82 -12.24 -12.55 22.56
CA LEU A 82 -12.94 -13.79 22.23
C LEU A 82 -12.16 -15.05 22.69
N PRO A 83 -10.89 -15.27 22.32
CA PRO A 83 -10.16 -16.46 22.75
C PRO A 83 -9.94 -16.50 24.26
N ILE A 84 -9.81 -15.36 24.94
CA ILE A 84 -9.76 -15.30 26.42
C ILE A 84 -11.07 -15.80 27.02
N LEU A 85 -12.22 -15.32 26.52
CA LEU A 85 -13.54 -15.77 26.98
C LEU A 85 -13.71 -17.27 26.82
N LEU A 86 -13.41 -17.80 25.62
CA LEU A 86 -13.53 -19.22 25.32
C LEU A 86 -12.61 -20.07 26.21
N GLY A 87 -11.39 -19.61 26.45
CA GLY A 87 -10.45 -20.27 27.36
C GLY A 87 -10.96 -20.35 28.80
N ILE A 88 -11.60 -19.28 29.32
CA ILE A 88 -12.19 -19.26 30.66
C ILE A 88 -13.39 -20.19 30.71
N LEU A 89 -14.31 -20.18 29.73
CA LEU A 89 -15.48 -21.07 29.71
C LEU A 89 -15.07 -22.54 29.63
N THR A 90 -14.06 -22.86 28.79
CA THR A 90 -13.56 -24.24 28.70
C THR A 90 -12.83 -24.67 29.98
N ALA A 91 -12.05 -23.78 30.62
CA ALA A 91 -11.38 -24.08 31.88
C ALA A 91 -12.35 -24.22 33.06
N ALA A 92 -13.54 -23.59 32.98
CA ALA A 92 -14.63 -23.71 33.94
C ALA A 92 -15.55 -24.92 33.66
N GLU A 93 -15.25 -25.74 32.67
CA GLU A 93 -16.06 -26.89 32.21
C GLU A 93 -17.47 -26.51 31.74
N GLU A 94 -17.74 -25.21 31.45
CA GLU A 94 -18.98 -24.71 30.85
C GLU A 94 -19.01 -24.94 29.33
N LEU A 95 -17.86 -25.22 28.71
CA LEU A 95 -17.70 -25.50 27.29
C LEU A 95 -16.79 -26.72 27.09
N LYS A 96 -17.13 -27.57 26.10
CA LYS A 96 -16.30 -28.70 25.68
C LYS A 96 -14.94 -28.23 25.14
N PRO A 97 -13.90 -29.09 25.09
CA PRO A 97 -12.64 -28.77 24.46
C PRO A 97 -12.84 -28.28 23.03
N LEU A 98 -12.15 -27.17 22.67
CA LEU A 98 -12.24 -26.55 21.35
C LEU A 98 -11.51 -27.39 20.30
N PRO A 99 -11.90 -27.29 19.00
CA PRO A 99 -11.19 -27.97 17.92
C PRO A 99 -9.72 -27.52 17.85
N ALA A 100 -8.80 -28.47 17.75
CA ALA A 100 -7.36 -28.18 17.76
C ALA A 100 -6.88 -27.43 16.49
N ASP A 101 -7.65 -27.52 15.40
CA ASP A 101 -7.40 -26.86 14.13
C ASP A 101 -8.19 -25.55 13.96
N ALA A 102 -8.78 -25.04 15.04
CA ALA A 102 -9.53 -23.79 15.06
C ALA A 102 -8.74 -22.64 15.70
N ALA A 103 -8.93 -21.42 15.18
CA ALA A 103 -8.48 -20.19 15.80
C ALA A 103 -9.63 -19.17 15.92
N PHE A 104 -9.53 -18.29 16.92
CA PHE A 104 -10.59 -17.38 17.30
C PHE A 104 -10.06 -15.95 17.41
N LEU A 105 -10.75 -14.99 16.78
CA LEU A 105 -10.43 -13.57 16.76
C LEU A 105 -11.68 -12.75 17.03
N GLY A 106 -11.58 -11.70 17.82
CA GLY A 106 -12.69 -10.75 17.96
C GLY A 106 -12.67 -9.93 19.24
N GLU A 107 -13.14 -8.71 19.12
CA GLU A 107 -13.43 -7.82 20.24
C GLU A 107 -14.83 -8.13 20.77
N LEU A 108 -15.00 -8.06 22.09
CA LEU A 108 -16.28 -8.26 22.75
C LEU A 108 -16.90 -6.93 23.16
N SER A 109 -18.19 -6.76 22.88
CA SER A 109 -19.02 -5.77 23.56
C SER A 109 -19.43 -6.28 24.94
N LEU A 110 -19.89 -5.39 25.81
CA LEU A 110 -20.43 -5.77 27.14
C LEU A 110 -21.69 -6.63 27.05
N THR A 111 -22.38 -6.63 25.92
CA THR A 111 -23.56 -7.45 25.65
C THR A 111 -23.26 -8.82 25.03
N GLY A 112 -21.96 -9.14 24.81
CA GLY A 112 -21.54 -10.38 24.16
C GLY A 112 -21.58 -10.37 22.63
N ALA A 113 -21.86 -9.24 21.98
CA ALA A 113 -21.74 -9.13 20.53
C ALA A 113 -20.26 -8.99 20.14
N LEU A 114 -19.88 -9.58 18.99
CA LEU A 114 -18.54 -9.44 18.42
C LEU A 114 -18.45 -8.16 17.57
N ARG A 115 -17.40 -7.39 17.80
CA ARG A 115 -17.07 -6.19 17.05
C ARG A 115 -15.92 -6.47 16.09
N PRO A 116 -15.87 -5.78 14.94
CA PRO A 116 -14.81 -5.94 13.96
C PRO A 116 -13.46 -5.52 14.55
N VAL A 117 -12.42 -6.21 14.09
CA VAL A 117 -11.02 -5.95 14.45
C VAL A 117 -10.22 -5.63 13.18
N THR A 118 -9.09 -4.92 13.33
CA THR A 118 -8.21 -4.56 12.22
C THR A 118 -7.19 -5.66 11.94
N GLY A 119 -6.74 -5.76 10.68
CA GLY A 119 -5.66 -6.68 10.30
C GLY A 119 -6.07 -8.14 10.22
N VAL A 120 -7.34 -8.43 9.91
CA VAL A 120 -7.81 -9.81 9.82
C VAL A 120 -7.22 -10.55 8.64
N LEU A 121 -6.99 -9.91 7.50
CA LEU A 121 -6.37 -10.58 6.35
C LEU A 121 -4.96 -11.13 6.64
N PRO A 122 -3.99 -10.35 7.14
CA PRO A 122 -2.67 -10.90 7.47
C PRO A 122 -2.74 -11.99 8.56
N MET A 123 -3.67 -11.91 9.52
CA MET A 123 -3.90 -12.96 10.49
C MET A 123 -4.47 -14.22 9.84
N ALA A 124 -5.43 -14.11 8.93
CA ALA A 124 -6.01 -15.23 8.19
C ALA A 124 -4.99 -15.91 7.26
N LEU A 125 -4.14 -15.14 6.58
CA LEU A 125 -3.02 -15.66 5.78
C LEU A 125 -1.99 -16.41 6.66
N CYS A 126 -1.74 -15.91 7.85
CA CYS A 126 -0.90 -16.62 8.84
C CYS A 126 -1.55 -17.92 9.28
N ALA A 127 -2.84 -17.92 9.62
CA ALA A 127 -3.61 -19.10 10.00
C ALA A 127 -3.52 -20.21 8.94
N ALA A 128 -3.71 -19.86 7.68
CA ALA A 128 -3.61 -20.80 6.56
C ALA A 128 -2.22 -21.43 6.45
N ARG A 129 -1.16 -20.62 6.60
CA ARG A 129 0.23 -21.12 6.58
C ARG A 129 0.56 -22.08 7.72
N MET A 130 -0.11 -21.90 8.87
CA MET A 130 0.08 -22.71 10.06
C MET A 130 -0.81 -23.95 10.12
N GLY A 131 -1.56 -24.22 9.07
CA GLY A 131 -2.45 -25.39 8.98
C GLY A 131 -3.71 -25.29 9.85
N ILE A 132 -4.11 -24.10 10.29
CA ILE A 132 -5.41 -23.84 10.88
C ILE A 132 -6.47 -24.01 9.79
N ARG A 133 -7.49 -24.82 10.05
CA ARG A 133 -8.54 -25.12 9.09
C ARG A 133 -9.82 -24.32 9.33
N GLN A 134 -10.05 -23.91 10.58
CA GLN A 134 -11.27 -23.21 10.99
C GLN A 134 -10.89 -21.86 11.61
N LEU A 135 -11.43 -20.77 11.09
CA LEU A 135 -11.18 -19.44 11.61
C LEU A 135 -12.51 -18.77 11.96
N PHE A 136 -12.70 -18.46 13.24
CA PHE A 136 -13.86 -17.77 13.77
C PHE A 136 -13.53 -16.29 13.93
N VAL A 137 -14.28 -15.42 13.24
CA VAL A 137 -14.06 -13.97 13.19
C VAL A 137 -15.37 -13.21 13.32
N PRO A 138 -15.35 -11.93 13.72
CA PRO A 138 -16.54 -11.09 13.65
C PRO A 138 -17.15 -11.11 12.25
N ALA A 139 -18.49 -11.17 12.15
CA ALA A 139 -19.19 -11.30 10.88
C ALA A 139 -18.78 -10.24 9.84
N GLN A 140 -18.50 -9.02 10.26
CA GLN A 140 -18.03 -7.93 9.38
C GLN A 140 -16.63 -8.18 8.80
N ASN A 141 -15.78 -8.96 9.47
CA ASN A 141 -14.45 -9.32 9.00
C ASN A 141 -14.43 -10.61 8.16
N ALA A 142 -15.51 -11.39 8.18
CA ALA A 142 -15.53 -12.68 7.51
C ALA A 142 -15.28 -12.61 5.99
N PRO A 143 -15.82 -11.65 5.21
CA PRO A 143 -15.49 -11.52 3.80
C PRO A 143 -14.00 -11.31 3.54
N GLU A 144 -13.35 -10.47 4.33
CA GLU A 144 -11.90 -10.22 4.26
C GLU A 144 -11.08 -11.48 4.59
N ALA A 145 -11.47 -12.22 5.62
CA ALA A 145 -10.79 -13.45 6.02
C ALA A 145 -10.84 -14.53 4.93
N THR A 146 -11.91 -14.57 4.09
CA THR A 146 -12.04 -15.55 2.99
C THR A 146 -11.04 -15.35 1.86
N LEU A 147 -10.33 -14.22 1.82
CA LEU A 147 -9.27 -13.98 0.84
C LEU A 147 -8.07 -14.92 1.07
N ALA A 148 -7.89 -15.41 2.30
CA ALA A 148 -6.92 -16.45 2.63
C ALA A 148 -7.47 -17.82 2.19
N GLN A 149 -6.73 -18.48 1.29
CA GLN A 149 -7.10 -19.79 0.77
C GLN A 149 -6.74 -20.91 1.77
N GLY A 150 -7.52 -21.99 1.75
CA GLY A 150 -7.23 -23.20 2.55
C GLY A 150 -7.80 -23.18 3.97
N ILE A 151 -8.58 -22.16 4.35
CA ILE A 151 -9.26 -22.07 5.64
C ILE A 151 -10.78 -21.94 5.45
N THR A 152 -11.55 -22.50 6.38
CA THR A 152 -12.99 -22.29 6.47
C THR A 152 -13.25 -21.16 7.46
N VAL A 153 -13.90 -20.09 7.03
CA VAL A 153 -14.17 -18.90 7.83
C VAL A 153 -15.60 -18.97 8.36
N TYR A 154 -15.76 -18.80 9.67
CA TYR A 154 -17.05 -18.75 10.34
C TYR A 154 -17.35 -17.33 10.82
N PRO A 155 -18.41 -16.67 10.28
CA PRO A 155 -18.83 -15.36 10.73
C PRO A 155 -19.57 -15.48 12.09
N VAL A 156 -19.11 -14.74 13.07
CA VAL A 156 -19.69 -14.75 14.42
C VAL A 156 -20.25 -13.37 14.75
N ASP A 157 -21.54 -13.31 15.09
CA ASP A 157 -22.20 -12.07 15.50
C ASP A 157 -22.13 -11.86 17.03
N ASN A 158 -22.23 -12.96 17.80
CA ASN A 158 -22.23 -12.91 19.26
C ASN A 158 -21.80 -14.24 19.89
N ILE A 159 -21.49 -14.20 21.17
CA ILE A 159 -21.02 -15.37 21.93
C ILE A 159 -22.07 -16.47 22.01
N ALA A 160 -23.35 -16.16 22.18
CA ALA A 160 -24.40 -17.18 22.29
C ALA A 160 -24.49 -18.03 21.00
N GLN A 161 -24.40 -17.39 19.84
CA GLN A 161 -24.34 -18.06 18.54
C GLN A 161 -23.10 -18.99 18.45
N LEU A 162 -21.92 -18.49 18.87
CA LEU A 162 -20.70 -19.28 18.82
C LEU A 162 -20.75 -20.49 19.76
N VAL A 163 -21.23 -20.31 21.00
CA VAL A 163 -21.41 -21.40 21.96
C VAL A 163 -22.36 -22.45 21.42
N ALA A 164 -23.52 -22.06 20.84
CA ALA A 164 -24.47 -22.99 20.24
C ALA A 164 -23.84 -23.76 19.05
N HIS A 165 -22.96 -23.13 18.28
CA HIS A 165 -22.21 -23.82 17.22
C HIS A 165 -21.22 -24.86 17.80
N LEU A 166 -20.44 -24.47 18.83
CA LEU A 166 -19.42 -25.34 19.46
C LEU A 166 -20.03 -26.50 20.25
N THR A 167 -21.24 -26.34 20.77
CA THR A 167 -22.00 -27.43 21.43
C THR A 167 -22.69 -28.34 20.42
N GLY A 168 -22.88 -27.89 19.18
CA GLY A 168 -23.56 -28.63 18.14
C GLY A 168 -25.08 -28.35 18.05
N ASP A 169 -25.60 -27.42 18.86
CA ASP A 169 -27.04 -27.10 18.91
C ASP A 169 -27.51 -26.30 17.71
N ALA A 170 -26.69 -25.34 17.23
CA ALA A 170 -27.00 -24.50 16.05
C ALA A 170 -25.72 -24.20 15.26
N PRO A 171 -25.44 -24.95 14.18
CA PRO A 171 -24.21 -24.74 13.41
C PRO A 171 -24.21 -23.42 12.65
N ILE A 172 -23.12 -22.66 12.75
CA ILE A 172 -22.86 -21.47 11.95
C ILE A 172 -22.52 -21.93 10.52
N ARG A 173 -23.14 -21.32 9.52
CA ARG A 173 -22.78 -21.58 8.12
C ARG A 173 -21.47 -20.90 7.79
N PRO A 174 -20.50 -21.59 7.15
CA PRO A 174 -19.27 -20.97 6.69
C PRO A 174 -19.55 -19.79 5.76
N GLN A 175 -18.70 -18.78 5.85
CA GLN A 175 -18.72 -17.64 4.93
C GLN A 175 -18.38 -18.13 3.51
N THR A 176 -19.21 -17.79 2.54
CA THR A 176 -18.88 -18.03 1.13
C THR A 176 -17.65 -17.22 0.73
N PRO A 177 -16.65 -17.83 0.06
CA PRO A 177 -15.50 -17.10 -0.42
C PRO A 177 -15.90 -15.88 -1.27
N TRP A 178 -15.32 -14.74 -0.93
CA TRP A 178 -15.59 -13.53 -1.70
C TRP A 178 -14.99 -13.64 -3.11
N THR A 179 -15.75 -13.25 -4.11
CA THR A 179 -15.33 -13.21 -5.51
C THR A 179 -15.46 -11.78 -6.04
N PRO A 180 -14.50 -11.29 -6.84
CA PRO A 180 -14.59 -9.97 -7.45
C PRO A 180 -15.87 -9.83 -8.26
N SER A 181 -16.67 -8.82 -7.95
CA SER A 181 -17.79 -8.41 -8.81
C SER A 181 -17.25 -7.48 -9.92
N PRO A 182 -17.78 -7.53 -11.14
CA PRO A 182 -17.37 -6.65 -12.24
C PRO A 182 -17.73 -5.17 -12.05
N VAL A 183 -18.14 -4.74 -10.85
CA VAL A 183 -18.43 -3.34 -10.56
C VAL A 183 -17.11 -2.56 -10.56
N SER A 184 -16.72 -2.07 -11.73
CA SER A 184 -15.64 -1.12 -11.92
C SER A 184 -16.12 0.26 -11.48
N GLN A 185 -15.50 0.84 -10.46
CA GLN A 185 -15.59 2.29 -10.27
C GLN A 185 -14.98 2.93 -11.53
N ALA A 186 -15.78 3.74 -12.23
CA ALA A 186 -15.31 4.43 -13.42
C ALA A 186 -14.19 5.39 -13.06
N LEU A 187 -12.98 5.08 -13.52
CA LEU A 187 -11.85 5.99 -13.39
C LEU A 187 -11.97 7.13 -14.42
N PRO A 188 -11.49 8.35 -14.10
CA PRO A 188 -11.42 9.43 -15.08
C PRO A 188 -10.59 9.01 -16.31
N ASP A 189 -11.08 9.29 -17.52
CA ASP A 189 -10.45 8.84 -18.77
C ASP A 189 -9.44 9.85 -19.31
N PHE A 190 -8.37 9.38 -19.96
CA PHE A 190 -7.41 10.22 -20.69
C PHE A 190 -8.07 10.93 -21.88
N ALA A 191 -9.15 10.37 -22.42
CA ALA A 191 -9.94 11.00 -23.47
C ALA A 191 -10.56 12.35 -23.07
N ASP A 192 -10.74 12.60 -21.76
CA ASP A 192 -11.21 13.90 -21.26
C ASP A 192 -10.13 15.01 -21.35
N VAL A 193 -8.86 14.64 -21.59
CA VAL A 193 -7.76 15.59 -21.70
C VAL A 193 -7.55 15.96 -23.17
N MET A 194 -7.86 17.20 -23.48
CA MET A 194 -7.67 17.71 -24.84
C MET A 194 -6.23 18.19 -25.06
N GLY A 195 -5.63 17.81 -26.17
CA GLY A 195 -4.23 18.13 -26.50
C GLY A 195 -3.23 17.46 -25.57
N GLN A 196 -2.03 18.04 -25.45
CA GLN A 196 -0.93 17.57 -24.59
C GLN A 196 -0.45 16.14 -24.88
N GLU A 197 -0.44 15.74 -26.15
CA GLU A 197 -0.10 14.37 -26.58
C GLU A 197 1.31 13.96 -26.12
N ASN A 198 2.28 14.88 -26.10
CA ASN A 198 3.63 14.62 -25.60
C ASN A 198 3.62 14.28 -24.08
N VAL A 199 2.75 14.94 -23.29
CA VAL A 199 2.63 14.65 -21.87
C VAL A 199 1.92 13.32 -21.65
N LYS A 200 0.87 13.02 -22.43
CA LYS A 200 0.20 11.72 -22.40
C LYS A 200 1.16 10.59 -22.75
N ARG A 201 1.99 10.75 -23.81
CA ARG A 201 3.03 9.77 -24.17
C ARG A 201 4.04 9.57 -23.03
N ALA A 202 4.50 10.64 -22.41
CA ALA A 202 5.41 10.55 -21.26
C ALA A 202 4.78 9.79 -20.08
N LEU A 203 3.50 10.02 -19.80
CA LEU A 203 2.76 9.30 -18.75
C LEU A 203 2.52 7.83 -19.11
N GLU A 204 2.32 7.51 -20.41
CA GLU A 204 2.27 6.13 -20.90
C GLU A 204 3.60 5.40 -20.64
N VAL A 205 4.73 6.02 -20.97
CA VAL A 205 6.08 5.47 -20.70
C VAL A 205 6.26 5.27 -19.19
N ALA A 206 5.87 6.25 -18.39
CA ALA A 206 5.95 6.18 -16.94
C ALA A 206 5.11 5.03 -16.37
N ALA A 207 3.87 4.85 -16.85
CA ALA A 207 2.99 3.75 -16.45
C ALA A 207 3.54 2.38 -16.87
N ALA A 208 4.07 2.29 -18.08
CA ALA A 208 4.66 1.06 -18.61
C ALA A 208 5.92 0.62 -17.85
N GLY A 209 6.79 1.55 -17.47
CA GLY A 209 8.04 1.26 -16.77
C GLY A 209 7.97 1.34 -15.25
N GLY A 210 6.95 1.96 -14.68
CA GLY A 210 6.87 2.27 -13.25
C GLY A 210 7.77 3.44 -12.84
N HIS A 211 8.03 4.38 -13.76
CA HIS A 211 8.95 5.49 -13.56
C HIS A 211 8.33 6.62 -12.75
N ASN A 212 9.12 7.24 -11.87
CA ASN A 212 8.73 8.41 -11.10
C ASN A 212 8.71 9.65 -11.98
N VAL A 213 7.72 10.53 -11.81
CA VAL A 213 7.44 11.67 -12.70
C VAL A 213 7.35 12.97 -11.92
N LEU A 214 7.96 14.03 -12.46
CA LEU A 214 7.75 15.41 -12.06
C LEU A 214 7.12 16.19 -13.22
N LEU A 215 5.91 16.70 -12.97
CA LEU A 215 5.18 17.56 -13.90
C LEU A 215 5.46 19.03 -13.56
N ILE A 216 6.01 19.81 -14.48
CA ILE A 216 6.33 21.22 -14.28
C ILE A 216 5.53 22.04 -15.28
N GLY A 217 4.81 23.05 -14.84
CA GLY A 217 4.04 23.90 -15.76
C GLY A 217 3.31 25.02 -15.04
N SER A 218 2.82 25.99 -15.82
CA SER A 218 2.08 27.13 -15.29
C SER A 218 0.79 26.73 -14.55
N PRO A 219 0.24 27.59 -13.69
CA PRO A 219 -1.08 27.37 -13.10
C PRO A 219 -2.14 27.15 -14.20
N GLY A 220 -3.03 26.17 -14.00
CA GLY A 220 -4.06 25.82 -14.98
C GLY A 220 -3.61 25.01 -16.18
N SER A 221 -2.33 24.56 -16.26
CA SER A 221 -1.85 23.71 -17.37
C SER A 221 -2.37 22.26 -17.33
N GLY A 222 -3.14 21.86 -16.30
CA GLY A 222 -3.76 20.54 -16.25
C GLY A 222 -2.93 19.46 -15.55
N LYS A 223 -1.82 19.78 -14.86
CA LYS A 223 -0.93 18.82 -14.16
C LYS A 223 -1.68 17.85 -13.24
N SER A 224 -2.47 18.39 -12.32
CA SER A 224 -3.23 17.59 -11.34
C SER A 224 -4.34 16.78 -12.02
N MET A 225 -4.92 17.30 -13.13
CA MET A 225 -5.92 16.59 -13.92
C MET A 225 -5.31 15.37 -14.63
N LEU A 226 -4.12 15.50 -15.20
CA LEU A 226 -3.35 14.42 -15.84
C LEU A 226 -2.95 13.36 -14.80
N ALA A 227 -2.40 13.79 -13.65
CA ALA A 227 -1.99 12.88 -12.57
C ALA A 227 -3.17 12.03 -12.05
N ARG A 228 -4.37 12.62 -11.87
CA ARG A 228 -5.57 11.91 -11.40
C ARG A 228 -6.11 10.88 -12.40
N ARG A 229 -5.74 10.98 -13.70
CA ARG A 229 -6.11 10.01 -14.73
C ARG A 229 -5.09 8.90 -14.92
N LEU A 230 -3.89 9.06 -14.39
CA LEU A 230 -2.84 8.06 -14.50
C LEU A 230 -3.24 6.65 -13.99
N PRO A 231 -4.05 6.49 -12.90
CA PRO A 231 -4.55 5.17 -12.50
C PRO A 231 -5.30 4.43 -13.60
N SER A 232 -5.96 5.13 -14.52
CA SER A 232 -6.75 4.52 -15.61
C SER A 232 -5.91 3.84 -16.69
N ILE A 233 -4.62 4.19 -16.77
CA ILE A 233 -3.68 3.59 -17.75
C ILE A 233 -2.64 2.67 -17.09
N LEU A 234 -2.60 2.58 -15.76
CA LEU A 234 -1.70 1.65 -15.08
C LEU A 234 -2.06 0.20 -15.41
N PRO A 235 -1.07 -0.70 -15.40
CA PRO A 235 -1.31 -2.13 -15.62
C PRO A 235 -2.20 -2.70 -14.54
N ASP A 236 -2.99 -3.72 -14.90
CA ASP A 236 -3.86 -4.40 -13.95
C ASP A 236 -3.06 -5.03 -12.81
N MET A 237 -3.65 -5.07 -11.62
CA MET A 237 -3.01 -5.70 -10.47
C MET A 237 -3.04 -7.22 -10.58
N THR A 238 -1.92 -7.86 -10.30
CA THR A 238 -1.89 -9.31 -10.06
C THR A 238 -2.61 -9.64 -8.74
N ARG A 239 -3.08 -10.89 -8.59
CA ARG A 239 -3.68 -11.34 -7.31
C ARG A 239 -2.73 -11.11 -6.13
N GLN A 240 -1.44 -11.32 -6.31
CA GLN A 240 -0.43 -11.13 -5.27
C GLN A 240 -0.31 -9.64 -4.89
N GLU A 241 -0.23 -8.73 -5.87
CA GLU A 241 -0.23 -7.28 -5.61
C GLU A 241 -1.50 -6.83 -4.89
N SER A 242 -2.67 -7.35 -5.31
CA SER A 242 -3.96 -7.05 -4.66
C SER A 242 -3.98 -7.51 -3.20
N LEU A 243 -3.49 -8.72 -2.90
CA LEU A 243 -3.41 -9.22 -1.52
C LEU A 243 -2.45 -8.38 -0.68
N GLN A 244 -1.23 -8.12 -1.16
CA GLN A 244 -0.24 -7.29 -0.44
C GLN A 244 -0.76 -5.88 -0.14
N THR A 245 -1.43 -5.27 -1.11
CA THR A 245 -2.04 -3.95 -0.90
C THR A 245 -3.18 -4.04 0.12
N THR A 246 -4.01 -5.08 0.04
CA THR A 246 -5.11 -5.28 0.98
C THR A 246 -4.60 -5.54 2.40
N GLU A 247 -3.48 -6.25 2.59
CA GLU A 247 -2.86 -6.42 3.91
C GLU A 247 -2.52 -5.07 4.56
N VAL A 248 -1.97 -4.13 3.79
CA VAL A 248 -1.69 -2.76 4.30
C VAL A 248 -2.98 -2.05 4.69
N TYR A 249 -4.02 -2.12 3.85
CA TYR A 249 -5.33 -1.50 4.12
C TYR A 249 -6.05 -2.16 5.31
N SER A 250 -5.92 -3.45 5.45
CA SER A 250 -6.45 -4.23 6.57
C SER A 250 -5.88 -3.76 7.91
N VAL A 251 -4.55 -3.65 8.00
CA VAL A 251 -3.86 -3.15 9.20
C VAL A 251 -4.18 -1.68 9.47
N ALA A 252 -4.39 -0.88 8.43
CA ALA A 252 -4.84 0.51 8.56
C ALA A 252 -6.31 0.64 9.02
N GLY A 253 -7.10 -0.45 8.99
CA GLY A 253 -8.54 -0.43 9.27
C GLY A 253 -9.36 0.25 8.17
N MET A 254 -8.90 0.15 6.92
CA MET A 254 -9.48 0.81 5.75
C MET A 254 -10.07 -0.18 4.73
N THR A 255 -10.33 -1.42 5.13
CA THR A 255 -11.01 -2.41 4.30
C THR A 255 -12.53 -2.17 4.30
N ASP A 256 -13.16 -2.38 3.15
CA ASP A 256 -14.62 -2.35 3.01
C ASP A 256 -15.16 -3.79 3.04
N PRO A 257 -16.05 -4.16 3.97
CA PRO A 257 -16.63 -5.51 4.03
C PRO A 257 -17.33 -5.96 2.75
N SER A 258 -17.86 -5.03 1.96
CA SER A 258 -18.51 -5.34 0.68
C SER A 258 -17.51 -5.56 -0.45
N HIS A 259 -16.34 -4.90 -0.37
CA HIS A 259 -15.24 -4.99 -1.33
C HIS A 259 -13.91 -5.19 -0.57
N PRO A 260 -13.72 -6.36 0.06
CA PRO A 260 -12.59 -6.58 0.95
C PRO A 260 -11.22 -6.66 0.26
N LEU A 261 -11.19 -6.92 -1.06
CA LEU A 261 -9.96 -6.98 -1.85
C LEU A 261 -9.74 -5.67 -2.62
N VAL A 262 -8.60 -5.06 -2.46
CA VAL A 262 -8.17 -3.90 -3.27
C VAL A 262 -7.79 -4.42 -4.66
N THR A 263 -8.63 -4.13 -5.66
CA THR A 263 -8.44 -4.57 -7.05
C THR A 263 -7.95 -3.47 -7.99
N GLN A 264 -8.05 -2.21 -7.55
CA GLN A 264 -7.56 -1.05 -8.28
C GLN A 264 -6.29 -0.51 -7.61
N ARG A 265 -5.33 -0.04 -8.41
CA ARG A 265 -4.11 0.56 -7.89
C ARG A 265 -4.43 1.81 -7.08
N PRO A 266 -4.00 1.90 -5.82
CA PRO A 266 -4.26 3.05 -4.98
C PRO A 266 -3.73 4.35 -5.59
N PHE A 267 -4.50 5.44 -5.43
CA PHE A 267 -4.06 6.80 -5.72
C PHE A 267 -4.14 7.63 -4.44
N ARG A 268 -2.99 7.91 -3.84
CA ARG A 268 -2.88 8.68 -2.61
C ARG A 268 -2.39 10.08 -2.91
N SER A 269 -3.09 11.08 -2.43
CA SER A 269 -2.78 12.49 -2.68
C SER A 269 -2.86 13.28 -1.36
N PRO A 270 -1.85 13.16 -0.49
CA PRO A 270 -1.81 13.94 0.74
C PRO A 270 -1.68 15.43 0.44
N HIS A 271 -2.29 16.25 1.29
CA HIS A 271 -2.14 17.69 1.21
C HIS A 271 -0.70 18.10 1.56
N HIS A 272 -0.19 19.21 1.02
CA HIS A 272 1.19 19.67 1.25
C HIS A 272 1.50 19.98 2.74
N THR A 273 0.48 20.17 3.58
CA THR A 273 0.63 20.35 5.04
C THR A 273 0.77 19.02 5.79
N ALA A 274 0.81 17.88 5.11
CA ALA A 274 0.98 16.57 5.74
C ALA A 274 2.30 16.50 6.52
N SER A 275 2.21 16.02 7.77
CA SER A 275 3.38 15.84 8.63
C SER A 275 4.24 14.65 8.18
N PRO A 276 5.54 14.59 8.55
CA PRO A 276 6.38 13.42 8.32
C PRO A 276 5.74 12.10 8.79
N VAL A 277 5.08 12.12 9.95
CA VAL A 277 4.38 10.96 10.52
C VAL A 277 3.17 10.56 9.69
N SER A 278 2.43 11.52 9.14
CA SER A 278 1.32 11.22 8.23
C SER A 278 1.80 10.54 6.95
N LEU A 279 2.96 10.95 6.42
CA LEU A 279 3.55 10.34 5.22
C LEU A 279 4.13 8.95 5.51
N SER A 280 5.05 8.84 6.45
CA SER A 280 5.76 7.57 6.73
C SER A 280 4.97 6.59 7.57
N GLY A 281 3.97 7.06 8.30
CA GLY A 281 3.31 6.28 9.33
C GLY A 281 3.98 6.45 10.71
N GLY A 282 3.37 5.89 11.71
CA GLY A 282 3.82 5.99 13.10
C GLY A 282 2.67 6.21 14.07
N GLY A 283 2.95 6.91 15.16
CA GLY A 283 2.00 7.13 16.25
C GLY A 283 2.33 6.26 17.46
N THR A 284 1.52 6.34 18.51
CA THR A 284 1.67 5.54 19.74
C THR A 284 1.47 4.04 19.44
N VAL A 285 0.48 3.73 18.60
CA VAL A 285 0.30 2.45 17.93
C VAL A 285 0.72 2.68 16.47
N PRO A 286 1.81 2.08 15.98
CA PRO A 286 2.30 2.33 14.63
C PRO A 286 1.26 1.92 13.58
N ARG A 287 0.85 2.89 12.76
CA ARG A 287 -0.06 2.66 11.62
C ARG A 287 0.62 2.99 10.31
N PRO A 288 0.22 2.32 9.20
CA PRO A 288 0.67 2.69 7.86
C PRO A 288 0.37 4.17 7.55
N GLY A 289 1.36 4.89 6.98
CA GLY A 289 1.18 6.24 6.45
C GLY A 289 0.83 6.23 4.95
N GLU A 290 0.69 7.43 4.37
CA GLU A 290 0.32 7.62 2.96
C GLU A 290 1.27 6.90 2.00
N ILE A 291 2.56 6.82 2.33
CA ILE A 291 3.59 6.11 1.56
C ILE A 291 3.27 4.61 1.47
N SER A 292 2.92 3.97 2.59
CA SER A 292 2.55 2.55 2.60
C SER A 292 1.16 2.32 2.01
N LEU A 293 0.21 3.23 2.22
CA LEU A 293 -1.12 3.18 1.59
C LEU A 293 -1.07 3.34 0.06
N ALA A 294 0.01 3.95 -0.47
CA ALA A 294 0.25 4.04 -1.91
C ALA A 294 0.89 2.76 -2.50
N HIS A 295 1.15 1.72 -1.69
CA HIS A 295 1.80 0.49 -2.16
C HIS A 295 1.11 -0.11 -3.38
N ASN A 296 1.89 -0.49 -4.40
CA ASN A 296 1.46 -0.96 -5.73
C ASN A 296 0.59 0.04 -6.51
N GLY A 297 0.61 1.32 -6.13
CA GLY A 297 -0.17 2.40 -6.72
C GLY A 297 0.64 3.67 -6.95
N ILE A 298 0.01 4.82 -6.76
CA ILE A 298 0.57 6.14 -6.99
C ILE A 298 0.53 6.95 -5.68
N LEU A 299 1.66 7.58 -5.36
CA LEU A 299 1.72 8.68 -4.42
C LEU A 299 1.85 9.98 -5.23
N PHE A 300 0.80 10.81 -5.19
CA PHE A 300 0.76 12.08 -5.89
C PHE A 300 1.00 13.24 -4.91
N LEU A 301 2.05 14.02 -5.16
CA LEU A 301 2.40 15.22 -4.40
C LEU A 301 2.18 16.44 -5.27
N ASP A 302 1.07 17.13 -5.06
CA ASP A 302 0.79 18.40 -5.73
C ASP A 302 1.51 19.54 -4.99
N GLU A 303 1.90 20.59 -5.72
CA GLU A 303 2.63 21.73 -5.15
C GLU A 303 3.90 21.29 -4.38
N LEU A 304 4.71 20.41 -4.97
CA LEU A 304 5.87 19.76 -4.33
C LEU A 304 6.75 20.71 -3.50
N PRO A 305 7.11 21.96 -3.95
CA PRO A 305 7.94 22.88 -3.17
C PRO A 305 7.27 23.45 -1.92
N GLU A 306 5.96 23.25 -1.74
CA GLU A 306 5.22 23.74 -0.55
C GLU A 306 5.18 22.72 0.59
N PHE A 307 5.58 21.48 0.34
CA PHE A 307 5.76 20.48 1.41
C PHE A 307 6.91 20.86 2.33
N ASP A 308 6.77 20.50 3.60
CA ASP A 308 7.86 20.61 4.56
C ASP A 308 9.06 19.74 4.12
N LYS A 309 10.26 20.28 4.25
CA LYS A 309 11.50 19.61 3.82
C LYS A 309 11.72 18.29 4.56
N THR A 310 11.39 18.23 5.84
CA THR A 310 11.53 17.00 6.64
C THR A 310 10.53 15.94 6.20
N ALA A 311 9.33 16.35 5.77
CA ALA A 311 8.32 15.45 5.21
C ALA A 311 8.81 14.85 3.88
N LEU A 312 9.38 15.65 2.98
CA LEU A 312 9.94 15.16 1.71
C LEU A 312 11.15 14.23 1.91
N GLU A 313 11.98 14.46 2.92
CA GLU A 313 13.12 13.59 3.20
C GLU A 313 12.68 12.16 3.61
N THR A 314 11.47 11.98 4.17
CA THR A 314 10.93 10.64 4.49
C THR A 314 10.71 9.76 3.27
N LEU A 315 10.62 10.33 2.07
CA LEU A 315 10.44 9.60 0.80
C LEU A 315 11.73 8.91 0.32
N ARG A 316 12.90 9.32 0.81
CA ARG A 316 14.19 8.86 0.25
C ARG A 316 14.40 7.37 0.39
N GLN A 317 14.17 6.82 1.59
CA GLN A 317 14.29 5.39 1.83
C GLN A 317 13.24 4.58 1.05
N PRO A 318 11.95 4.92 1.11
CA PRO A 318 10.93 4.19 0.35
C PRO A 318 11.19 4.12 -1.16
N LEU A 319 11.70 5.19 -1.75
CA LEU A 319 12.01 5.24 -3.17
C LEU A 319 13.23 4.38 -3.57
N GLU A 320 14.13 4.08 -2.63
CA GLU A 320 15.29 3.20 -2.88
C GLU A 320 14.99 1.76 -2.51
N ASP A 321 14.48 1.54 -1.29
CA ASP A 321 14.35 0.20 -0.71
C ASP A 321 12.98 -0.44 -0.96
N GLY A 322 11.97 0.35 -1.36
CA GLY A 322 10.59 -0.11 -1.50
C GLY A 322 9.92 -0.48 -0.18
N VAL A 323 10.46 -0.01 0.94
CA VAL A 323 9.93 -0.23 2.29
C VAL A 323 10.06 1.03 3.14
N VAL A 324 9.16 1.18 4.11
CA VAL A 324 9.26 2.17 5.18
C VAL A 324 9.57 1.45 6.48
N THR A 325 10.61 1.89 7.18
CA THR A 325 10.94 1.37 8.50
C THR A 325 10.64 2.41 9.57
N ILE A 326 9.73 2.08 10.47
CA ILE A 326 9.34 2.90 11.61
C ILE A 326 10.02 2.32 12.85
N THR A 327 11.05 2.99 13.37
CA THR A 327 11.75 2.56 14.58
C THR A 327 11.18 3.28 15.80
N ARG A 328 10.89 2.52 16.87
CA ARG A 328 10.41 2.99 18.15
C ARG A 328 11.13 2.26 19.29
N VAL A 329 10.99 2.75 20.51
CA VAL A 329 11.52 2.08 21.71
C VAL A 329 10.92 0.67 21.85
N SER A 330 9.68 0.47 21.41
CA SER A 330 8.97 -0.81 21.47
C SER A 330 9.35 -1.79 20.36
N GLY A 331 10.13 -1.39 19.36
CA GLY A 331 10.53 -2.23 18.23
C GLY A 331 10.60 -1.49 16.90
N SER A 332 10.95 -2.21 15.87
CA SER A 332 10.99 -1.72 14.48
C SER A 332 9.90 -2.38 13.66
N LEU A 333 9.16 -1.57 12.92
CA LEU A 333 8.09 -2.00 12.03
C LEU A 333 8.48 -1.68 10.59
N THR A 334 8.49 -2.69 9.72
CA THR A 334 8.75 -2.50 8.29
C THR A 334 7.46 -2.72 7.50
N LEU A 335 7.12 -1.74 6.68
CA LEU A 335 5.93 -1.72 5.83
C LEU A 335 6.34 -1.66 4.36
N PRO A 336 5.67 -2.38 3.45
CA PRO A 336 5.94 -2.28 2.03
C PRO A 336 5.52 -0.90 1.50
N SER A 337 6.31 -0.37 0.56
CA SER A 337 6.10 0.96 0.00
C SER A 337 6.60 1.08 -1.44
N ARG A 338 6.36 0.07 -2.26
CA ARG A 338 6.62 0.17 -3.71
C ARG A 338 5.50 0.95 -4.37
N PHE A 339 5.76 2.17 -4.78
CA PHE A 339 4.79 3.06 -5.42
C PHE A 339 5.45 3.84 -6.53
N MET A 340 4.65 4.34 -7.45
CA MET A 340 5.06 5.32 -8.44
C MET A 340 4.89 6.71 -7.84
N LEU A 341 5.98 7.47 -7.71
CA LEU A 341 5.92 8.85 -7.27
C LEU A 341 5.57 9.76 -8.44
N VAL A 342 4.48 10.51 -8.31
CA VAL A 342 4.09 11.55 -9.25
C VAL A 342 4.06 12.87 -8.51
N CYS A 343 4.84 13.83 -8.98
CA CYS A 343 4.91 15.16 -8.38
C CYS A 343 4.41 16.20 -9.39
N ALA A 344 3.79 17.27 -8.89
CA ALA A 344 3.47 18.43 -9.70
C ALA A 344 3.99 19.69 -9.03
N MET A 345 4.50 20.63 -9.84
CA MET A 345 4.94 21.94 -9.35
C MET A 345 4.80 23.02 -10.41
N ASN A 346 4.79 24.24 -9.95
CA ASN A 346 4.93 25.40 -10.82
C ASN A 346 6.44 25.69 -11.09
N PRO A 347 6.81 26.37 -12.18
CA PRO A 347 8.21 26.66 -12.49
C PRO A 347 8.83 27.74 -11.59
N CYS A 348 8.02 28.51 -10.88
CA CYS A 348 8.45 29.51 -9.88
C CYS A 348 7.28 29.84 -8.95
N ARG A 349 7.49 30.69 -7.95
CA ARG A 349 6.47 31.09 -6.98
C ARG A 349 5.24 31.77 -7.60
N CYS A 350 5.42 32.63 -8.65
CA CYS A 350 4.30 33.22 -9.37
C CYS A 350 3.70 32.27 -10.42
N GLY A 351 4.39 31.19 -10.77
CA GLY A 351 3.93 30.14 -11.68
C GLY A 351 4.20 30.40 -13.18
N TRP A 352 4.83 31.51 -13.57
CA TRP A 352 4.92 31.93 -14.97
C TRP A 352 6.34 31.99 -15.54
N TYR A 353 7.34 31.49 -14.83
CA TYR A 353 8.71 31.47 -15.35
C TYR A 353 8.82 30.60 -16.59
N GLY A 354 9.49 31.13 -17.64
CA GLY A 354 9.61 30.47 -18.95
C GLY A 354 8.32 30.48 -19.82
N HIS A 355 7.22 31.05 -19.32
CA HIS A 355 5.98 31.11 -20.10
C HIS A 355 6.04 32.22 -21.17
N PRO A 356 5.59 31.93 -22.43
CA PRO A 356 5.66 32.93 -23.55
C PRO A 356 4.93 34.24 -23.28
N SER A 357 3.96 34.27 -22.36
CA SER A 357 3.18 35.49 -22.04
C SER A 357 3.97 36.58 -21.34
N GLY A 358 5.20 36.33 -20.88
CA GLY A 358 6.01 37.29 -20.14
C GLY A 358 5.46 37.72 -18.77
N ARG A 359 4.49 36.99 -18.21
CA ARG A 359 3.81 37.32 -16.93
C ARG A 359 4.67 37.06 -15.69
N CYS A 360 5.84 36.46 -15.84
CA CYS A 360 6.69 36.17 -14.68
C CYS A 360 7.23 37.46 -14.07
N THR A 361 7.02 37.62 -12.76
CA THR A 361 7.50 38.76 -11.96
C THR A 361 8.65 38.39 -11.04
N CYS A 362 9.08 37.12 -11.05
CA CYS A 362 10.15 36.62 -10.18
C CYS A 362 11.52 36.96 -10.74
N SER A 363 12.43 37.41 -9.86
CA SER A 363 13.87 37.47 -10.19
C SER A 363 14.47 36.08 -10.29
N GLU A 364 15.60 35.94 -10.97
CA GLU A 364 16.34 34.66 -11.07
C GLU A 364 16.64 34.07 -9.69
N SER A 365 17.07 34.89 -8.75
CA SER A 365 17.35 34.47 -7.36
C SER A 365 16.11 33.93 -6.64
N GLN A 366 14.92 34.49 -6.91
CA GLN A 366 13.64 34.01 -6.36
C GLN A 366 13.24 32.66 -6.99
N VAL A 367 13.47 32.48 -8.29
CA VAL A 367 13.24 31.19 -8.96
C VAL A 367 14.18 30.13 -8.39
N GLU A 368 15.46 30.43 -8.30
CA GLU A 368 16.45 29.51 -7.73
C GLU A 368 16.15 29.15 -6.27
N SER A 369 15.78 30.13 -5.43
CA SER A 369 15.38 29.90 -4.03
C SER A 369 14.15 29.00 -3.93
N TYR A 370 13.19 29.14 -4.86
CA TYR A 370 12.01 28.29 -4.93
C TYR A 370 12.35 26.84 -5.31
N MET A 371 13.22 26.66 -6.31
CA MET A 371 13.70 25.34 -6.76
C MET A 371 14.52 24.62 -5.68
N ARG A 372 15.34 25.34 -4.92
CA ARG A 372 16.15 24.80 -3.81
C ARG A 372 15.33 24.27 -2.62
N ARG A 373 14.01 24.49 -2.58
CA ARG A 373 13.15 23.85 -1.57
C ARG A 373 13.11 22.33 -1.75
N ILE A 374 13.27 21.85 -2.99
CA ILE A 374 13.36 20.43 -3.30
C ILE A 374 14.84 20.03 -3.23
N SER A 375 15.15 19.01 -2.41
CA SER A 375 16.53 18.55 -2.31
C SER A 375 17.01 17.88 -3.61
N GLY A 376 18.27 18.14 -4.01
CA GLY A 376 18.89 17.47 -5.16
C GLY A 376 18.75 15.94 -5.10
N PRO A 377 19.04 15.30 -3.94
CA PRO A 377 18.85 13.86 -3.78
C PRO A 377 17.42 13.35 -4.04
N LEU A 378 16.38 14.14 -3.78
CA LEU A 378 15.01 13.76 -4.13
C LEU A 378 14.75 13.90 -5.64
N LEU A 379 15.18 15.01 -6.26
CA LEU A 379 15.10 15.21 -7.71
C LEU A 379 15.84 14.10 -8.46
N ASP A 380 16.98 13.68 -7.95
CA ASP A 380 17.72 12.55 -8.51
C ASP A 380 16.92 11.23 -8.49
N ARG A 381 15.93 11.07 -7.62
CA ARG A 381 15.08 9.87 -7.55
C ARG A 381 13.85 9.93 -8.44
N ILE A 382 13.59 11.07 -9.04
CA ILE A 382 12.54 11.21 -10.05
C ILE A 382 13.16 10.94 -11.42
N ASP A 383 12.58 10.01 -12.16
CA ASP A 383 13.15 9.53 -13.44
C ASP A 383 12.87 10.50 -14.59
N MET A 384 11.64 11.03 -14.63
CA MET A 384 11.13 11.84 -15.74
C MET A 384 10.76 13.25 -15.27
N HIS A 385 11.24 14.27 -15.96
CA HIS A 385 10.91 15.68 -15.75
C HIS A 385 10.16 16.18 -16.99
N ILE A 386 8.86 16.43 -16.84
CA ILE A 386 7.96 16.70 -17.97
C ILE A 386 7.44 18.12 -17.85
N GLU A 387 7.72 18.92 -18.87
CA GLU A 387 7.14 20.25 -19.00
C GLU A 387 5.72 20.13 -19.56
N VAL A 388 4.75 20.66 -18.81
CA VAL A 388 3.33 20.65 -19.19
C VAL A 388 2.96 22.03 -19.73
N PRO A 389 2.86 22.20 -21.06
CA PRO A 389 2.52 23.47 -21.65
C PRO A 389 1.08 23.87 -21.34
N SER A 390 0.79 25.17 -21.41
CA SER A 390 -0.59 25.65 -21.38
C SER A 390 -1.34 25.15 -22.60
N VAL A 391 -2.58 24.74 -22.42
CA VAL A 391 -3.42 24.28 -23.54
C VAL A 391 -3.83 25.50 -24.38
N GLU A 392 -3.54 25.47 -25.67
CA GLU A 392 -3.97 26.50 -26.59
C GLU A 392 -5.49 26.41 -26.87
N TYR A 393 -6.14 27.55 -27.02
CA TYR A 393 -7.58 27.61 -27.27
C TYR A 393 -8.02 26.80 -28.49
N GLU A 394 -7.19 26.75 -29.54
CA GLU A 394 -7.44 26.01 -30.77
C GLU A 394 -7.42 24.49 -30.53
N ALA A 395 -6.53 23.99 -29.66
CA ALA A 395 -6.48 22.59 -29.28
C ALA A 395 -7.74 22.15 -28.53
N MET A 396 -8.36 23.05 -27.73
CA MET A 396 -9.63 22.78 -27.06
C MET A 396 -10.82 22.66 -28.04
N ARG A 397 -10.74 23.22 -29.22
CA ARG A 397 -11.79 23.20 -30.27
C ARG A 397 -11.67 22.03 -31.25
N ARG A 398 -10.54 21.34 -31.27
CA ARG A 398 -10.38 20.17 -32.14
C ARG A 398 -11.34 19.07 -31.71
N ARG A 399 -12.20 18.62 -32.65
CA ARG A 399 -13.18 17.54 -32.45
C ARG A 399 -12.59 16.13 -32.71
N GLU A 400 -11.27 16.02 -32.82
CA GLU A 400 -10.64 14.71 -32.93
C GLU A 400 -10.97 13.92 -31.64
N LYS A 401 -11.41 12.66 -31.81
CA LYS A 401 -11.66 11.80 -30.65
C LYS A 401 -10.32 11.50 -29.97
N PRO A 402 -10.09 11.98 -28.75
CA PRO A 402 -8.85 11.69 -28.03
C PRO A 402 -8.73 10.19 -27.78
N GLU A 403 -7.50 9.72 -27.67
CA GLU A 403 -7.23 8.34 -27.34
C GLU A 403 -7.77 8.01 -25.92
N THR A 404 -8.44 6.85 -25.80
CA THR A 404 -9.04 6.42 -24.55
C THR A 404 -8.01 5.79 -23.62
N SER A 405 -8.23 5.86 -22.30
CA SER A 405 -7.41 5.16 -21.32
C SER A 405 -7.31 3.65 -21.57
N ALA A 406 -8.36 3.05 -22.12
CA ALA A 406 -8.38 1.63 -22.46
C ALA A 406 -7.36 1.27 -23.54
N GLN A 407 -7.24 2.11 -24.58
CA GLN A 407 -6.26 1.91 -25.66
C GLN A 407 -4.82 2.06 -25.15
N VAL A 408 -4.56 3.10 -24.35
CA VAL A 408 -3.24 3.30 -23.72
C VAL A 408 -2.89 2.13 -22.79
N ARG A 409 -3.84 1.70 -21.93
CA ARG A 409 -3.65 0.57 -21.01
C ARG A 409 -3.32 -0.73 -21.75
N GLN A 410 -3.93 -0.96 -22.91
CA GLN A 410 -3.61 -2.15 -23.71
C GLN A 410 -2.12 -2.18 -24.10
N ARG A 411 -1.54 -1.07 -24.54
CA ARG A 411 -0.09 -0.96 -24.86
C ARG A 411 0.77 -1.11 -23.60
N VAL A 412 0.36 -0.46 -22.51
CA VAL A 412 1.03 -0.57 -21.22
C VAL A 412 1.05 -2.03 -20.74
N ASN A 413 -0.06 -2.75 -20.82
CA ASN A 413 -0.14 -4.17 -20.45
C ASN A 413 0.77 -5.03 -21.33
N ALA A 414 0.80 -4.81 -22.64
CA ALA A 414 1.68 -5.52 -23.56
C ALA A 414 3.17 -5.33 -23.22
N ALA A 415 3.60 -4.09 -22.93
CA ALA A 415 4.95 -3.79 -22.48
C ALA A 415 5.26 -4.46 -21.13
N ARG A 416 4.31 -4.48 -20.19
CA ARG A 416 4.45 -5.17 -18.89
C ARG A 416 4.55 -6.68 -19.02
N ASP A 417 3.86 -7.27 -19.98
CA ASP A 417 3.98 -8.70 -20.24
C ASP A 417 5.38 -9.08 -20.78
N ILE A 418 6.02 -8.21 -21.55
CA ILE A 418 7.43 -8.36 -21.97
C ILE A 418 8.33 -8.30 -20.72
N GLN A 419 8.15 -7.31 -19.85
CA GLN A 419 8.93 -7.14 -18.62
C GLN A 419 8.73 -8.33 -17.67
N LYS A 420 7.49 -8.81 -17.51
CA LYS A 420 7.18 -9.98 -16.67
C LYS A 420 7.90 -11.24 -17.15
N ARG A 421 8.02 -11.45 -18.46
CA ARG A 421 8.79 -12.57 -19.01
C ARG A 421 10.28 -12.38 -18.80
N ARG A 422 10.81 -11.15 -19.01
CA ARG A 422 12.23 -10.79 -18.79
C ARG A 422 12.67 -11.01 -17.34
N PHE A 423 11.83 -10.66 -16.38
CA PHE A 423 12.15 -10.72 -14.95
C PHE A 423 11.61 -11.97 -14.24
N ALA A 424 11.16 -12.99 -15.00
CA ALA A 424 10.66 -14.23 -14.42
C ALA A 424 11.70 -14.86 -13.47
N GLY A 425 11.25 -15.25 -12.27
CA GLY A 425 12.13 -15.81 -11.22
C GLY A 425 12.91 -14.77 -10.41
N THR A 426 12.72 -13.48 -10.64
CA THR A 426 13.33 -12.40 -9.85
C THR A 426 12.30 -11.64 -9.01
N ALA A 427 12.77 -10.79 -8.09
CA ALA A 427 11.91 -9.90 -7.31
C ALA A 427 11.58 -8.56 -8.02
N VAL A 428 12.05 -8.38 -9.27
CA VAL A 428 11.87 -7.18 -10.08
C VAL A 428 10.55 -7.29 -10.84
N SER A 429 9.70 -6.27 -10.72
CA SER A 429 8.37 -6.23 -11.35
C SER A 429 8.30 -5.37 -12.61
N CYS A 430 9.25 -4.45 -12.79
CA CYS A 430 9.27 -3.52 -13.93
C CYS A 430 10.65 -2.90 -14.16
N ASN A 431 10.81 -2.24 -15.30
CA ASN A 431 12.10 -1.68 -15.71
C ASN A 431 12.67 -0.64 -14.74
N ALA A 432 11.83 0.16 -14.06
CA ALA A 432 12.30 1.14 -13.07
C ALA A 432 13.08 0.50 -11.92
N TYR A 433 12.81 -0.77 -11.60
CA TYR A 433 13.46 -1.50 -10.50
C TYR A 433 14.62 -2.40 -10.94
N MET A 434 15.06 -2.34 -12.21
CA MET A 434 16.25 -3.08 -12.66
C MET A 434 17.47 -2.75 -11.81
N THR A 435 18.22 -3.78 -11.44
CA THR A 435 19.53 -3.62 -10.79
C THR A 435 20.60 -3.18 -11.80
N PRO A 436 21.74 -2.64 -11.37
CA PRO A 436 22.85 -2.31 -12.29
C PRO A 436 23.30 -3.48 -13.17
N ALA A 437 23.32 -4.71 -12.63
CA ALA A 437 23.64 -5.91 -13.41
C ALA A 437 22.63 -6.16 -14.54
N MET A 438 21.32 -5.99 -14.24
CA MET A 438 20.26 -6.14 -15.24
C MET A 438 20.29 -5.03 -16.30
N ILE A 439 20.70 -3.81 -15.95
CA ILE A 439 20.90 -2.74 -16.92
C ILE A 439 21.99 -3.13 -17.91
N GLY A 440 23.12 -3.66 -17.43
CA GLY A 440 24.20 -4.13 -18.28
C GLY A 440 23.81 -5.31 -19.19
N GLU A 441 22.80 -6.09 -18.79
CA GLU A 441 22.31 -7.24 -19.57
C GLU A 441 21.22 -6.85 -20.59
N TYR A 442 20.24 -6.02 -20.17
CA TYR A 442 19.01 -5.76 -20.94
C TYR A 442 18.98 -4.40 -21.65
N CYS A 443 19.93 -3.50 -21.32
CA CYS A 443 19.93 -2.13 -21.88
C CYS A 443 21.17 -1.87 -22.76
N LEU A 444 21.54 -2.85 -23.59
CA LEU A 444 22.66 -2.71 -24.51
C LEU A 444 22.35 -1.64 -25.58
N LEU A 445 23.33 -0.82 -25.90
CA LEU A 445 23.26 0.20 -26.94
C LEU A 445 24.12 -0.21 -28.15
N ASP A 446 23.66 0.17 -29.33
CA ASP A 446 24.48 0.12 -30.53
C ASP A 446 25.45 1.32 -30.59
N GLN A 447 26.34 1.36 -31.62
CA GLN A 447 27.30 2.46 -31.79
C GLN A 447 26.63 3.84 -31.92
N ALA A 448 25.43 3.92 -32.49
CA ALA A 448 24.68 5.18 -32.62
C ALA A 448 24.13 5.64 -31.28
N GLY A 449 23.57 4.71 -30.51
CA GLY A 449 23.12 4.94 -29.14
C GLY A 449 24.25 5.38 -28.20
N GLU A 450 25.40 4.71 -28.27
CA GLU A 450 26.59 5.07 -27.47
C GLU A 450 27.04 6.50 -27.76
N ARG A 451 27.12 6.89 -29.05
CA ARG A 451 27.47 8.28 -29.45
C ARG A 451 26.45 9.28 -28.94
N LEU A 452 25.15 8.97 -29.03
CA LEU A 452 24.07 9.83 -28.57
C LEU A 452 24.12 9.99 -27.03
N MET A 453 24.31 8.89 -26.30
CA MET A 453 24.44 8.91 -24.84
C MET A 453 25.64 9.72 -24.38
N LYS A 454 26.82 9.53 -25.01
CA LYS A 454 28.02 10.31 -24.72
C LYS A 454 27.78 11.81 -24.96
N GLY A 455 27.18 12.19 -26.10
CA GLY A 455 26.83 13.57 -26.39
C GLY A 455 25.84 14.19 -25.38
N ALA A 456 24.88 13.40 -24.89
CA ALA A 456 23.96 13.83 -23.85
C ALA A 456 24.67 13.98 -22.49
N PHE A 457 25.56 13.03 -22.15
CA PHE A 457 26.34 13.07 -20.91
C PHE A 457 27.17 14.35 -20.80
N ASP A 458 27.89 14.70 -21.86
CA ASP A 458 28.75 15.88 -21.91
C ASP A 458 27.95 17.20 -21.89
N ARG A 459 26.81 17.27 -22.62
CA ARG A 459 26.01 18.52 -22.72
C ARG A 459 25.13 18.78 -21.51
N LEU A 460 24.59 17.73 -20.90
CA LEU A 460 23.62 17.86 -19.80
C LEU A 460 24.28 17.71 -18.43
N GLY A 461 25.57 17.39 -18.36
CA GLY A 461 26.28 17.15 -17.09
C GLY A 461 25.67 15.98 -16.30
N LEU A 462 25.34 14.89 -17.01
CA LEU A 462 24.67 13.75 -16.39
C LEU A 462 25.56 13.05 -15.36
N THR A 463 24.94 12.50 -14.32
CA THR A 463 25.61 11.61 -13.35
C THR A 463 25.43 10.14 -13.77
N GLY A 464 26.20 9.22 -13.18
CA GLY A 464 26.02 7.78 -13.40
C GLY A 464 24.59 7.32 -13.08
N ARG A 465 23.96 7.89 -12.04
CA ARG A 465 22.55 7.60 -11.71
C ARG A 465 21.59 8.06 -12.80
N SER A 466 21.85 9.23 -13.39
CA SER A 466 21.05 9.76 -14.50
C SER A 466 21.19 8.89 -15.75
N HIS A 467 22.39 8.40 -16.04
CA HIS A 467 22.66 7.45 -17.12
C HIS A 467 21.80 6.19 -16.98
N ASP A 468 21.85 5.52 -15.83
CA ASP A 468 21.10 4.29 -15.60
C ASP A 468 19.58 4.49 -15.75
N ARG A 469 19.05 5.65 -15.33
CA ARG A 469 17.63 5.97 -15.51
C ARG A 469 17.25 6.18 -16.96
N ILE A 470 18.07 6.88 -17.72
CA ILE A 470 17.84 7.05 -19.16
C ILE A 470 17.79 5.68 -19.83
N LEU A 471 18.69 4.76 -19.47
CA LEU A 471 18.68 3.41 -20.03
C LEU A 471 17.43 2.63 -19.66
N ARG A 472 16.98 2.68 -18.39
CA ARG A 472 15.72 2.03 -17.97
C ARG A 472 14.50 2.61 -18.72
N MET A 473 14.45 3.92 -18.94
CA MET A 473 13.40 4.57 -19.71
C MET A 473 13.46 4.16 -21.20
N ALA A 474 14.66 4.19 -21.81
CA ALA A 474 14.85 3.77 -23.19
C ALA A 474 14.43 2.31 -23.41
N ARG A 475 14.73 1.41 -22.43
CA ARG A 475 14.24 0.02 -22.47
C ARG A 475 12.71 -0.04 -22.37
N THR A 476 12.08 0.81 -21.58
CA THR A 476 10.62 0.86 -21.47
C THR A 476 9.98 1.35 -22.78
N ILE A 477 10.56 2.36 -23.42
CA ILE A 477 10.09 2.86 -24.72
C ILE A 477 10.22 1.77 -25.78
N ALA A 478 11.35 1.05 -25.80
CA ALA A 478 11.54 -0.06 -26.72
C ALA A 478 10.55 -1.21 -26.44
N ASP A 479 10.19 -1.49 -25.17
CA ASP A 479 9.17 -2.49 -24.82
C ASP A 479 7.76 -2.06 -25.31
N LEU A 480 7.43 -0.77 -25.24
CA LEU A 480 6.18 -0.22 -25.79
C LEU A 480 6.10 -0.35 -27.32
N ASP A 481 7.24 -0.25 -27.98
CA ASP A 481 7.35 -0.40 -29.44
C ASP A 481 7.57 -1.88 -29.83
N ALA A 482 7.49 -2.81 -28.86
CA ALA A 482 7.76 -4.25 -29.04
C ALA A 482 9.13 -4.53 -29.69
N SER A 483 10.11 -3.64 -29.54
CA SER A 483 11.46 -3.76 -30.08
C SER A 483 12.33 -4.61 -29.15
N PRO A 484 13.06 -5.63 -29.68
CA PRO A 484 13.97 -6.42 -28.86
C PRO A 484 15.16 -5.60 -28.34
N ASP A 485 15.62 -4.63 -29.13
CA ASP A 485 16.79 -3.80 -28.85
C ASP A 485 16.43 -2.33 -28.63
N ILE A 486 17.27 -1.63 -27.88
CA ILE A 486 17.14 -0.18 -27.71
C ILE A 486 17.73 0.51 -28.95
N GLN A 487 16.88 1.19 -29.72
CA GLN A 487 17.29 1.98 -30.87
C GLN A 487 17.61 3.42 -30.46
N ALA A 488 18.37 4.13 -31.33
CA ALA A 488 18.71 5.55 -31.09
C ALA A 488 17.48 6.46 -30.87
N ALA A 489 16.34 6.16 -31.53
CA ALA A 489 15.09 6.88 -31.32
C ALA A 489 14.54 6.72 -29.90
N HIS A 490 14.55 5.50 -29.33
CA HIS A 490 14.11 5.23 -27.97
C HIS A 490 14.98 5.97 -26.95
N LEU A 491 16.28 6.01 -27.19
CA LEU A 491 17.23 6.71 -26.35
C LEU A 491 17.05 8.23 -26.43
N ALA A 492 16.80 8.78 -27.63
CA ALA A 492 16.55 10.21 -27.82
C ALA A 492 15.29 10.67 -27.06
N GLU A 493 14.19 9.89 -27.12
CA GLU A 493 12.96 10.15 -26.36
C GLU A 493 13.24 10.10 -24.86
N ALA A 494 13.96 9.11 -24.36
CA ALA A 494 14.33 8.98 -22.94
C ALA A 494 15.17 10.16 -22.44
N ILE A 495 16.12 10.65 -23.25
CA ILE A 495 16.95 11.82 -22.91
C ILE A 495 16.09 13.09 -22.79
N GLN A 496 15.08 13.26 -23.67
CA GLN A 496 14.19 14.43 -23.61
C GLN A 496 13.45 14.50 -22.27
N TYR A 497 13.00 13.37 -21.73
CA TYR A 497 12.32 13.33 -20.43
C TYR A 497 13.21 13.70 -19.23
N ARG A 498 14.52 13.87 -19.43
CA ARG A 498 15.44 14.30 -18.39
C ARG A 498 16.13 15.63 -18.67
N SER A 499 15.87 16.24 -19.81
CA SER A 499 16.53 17.48 -20.27
C SER A 499 15.72 18.75 -20.00
N SER A 500 14.86 18.78 -18.96
CA SER A 500 14.09 19.99 -18.65
C SER A 500 14.99 21.20 -18.44
N THR A 501 14.70 22.26 -19.18
CA THR A 501 15.41 23.55 -19.09
C THR A 501 15.05 24.33 -17.82
N LEU A 502 13.90 24.01 -17.23
CA LEU A 502 13.36 24.68 -16.04
C LEU A 502 14.05 24.24 -14.71
N LEU A 503 14.82 23.17 -14.76
CA LEU A 503 15.53 22.61 -13.58
C LEU A 503 17.05 22.86 -13.60
N LYS A 504 17.55 23.62 -14.59
CA LYS A 504 18.96 24.00 -14.74
C LYS A 504 19.29 25.27 -13.99
#